data_3d1f24cbb77085b1e849d0d7730dde77
#
_entry.id   3d1f24cbb77085b1e849d0d7730dde77
#
_cell.length_a   1.000
_cell.length_b   1.000
_cell.length_c   1.000
_cell.angle_alpha   90.00
_cell.angle_beta   90.00
_cell.angle_gamma   90.00
#
_symmetry.space_group_name_H-M   'P 1'
#
loop_
_entity.id
_entity.type
_entity.pdbx_description
1 polymer ?
#
loop_
_entity_poly.entity_id
_entity_poly.type
_entity_poly.pdbx_seq_one_letter_code
_entity_poly.pdbx_strand_id
1 'polypeptide(L)'
;PNPFRARERSQKKPVILVVDHYVPTFDKDAGSKTTYQYLKMFVKMGYSVKFLGDNFLHEEPYSTTLQQMGVEILYGPGYQAGIWDWLTKNKDEIDFAYLNRPHIAIKYVDFIKKNTNIKVIYYGHDLHFLREYREYELTGDIKKKRESDYWKSIEFSLMEKAAVSYYPSYVEEEAIHA
;
A
#
# COMPACT_ATOMS: atom_id res chain seq x y z
N PRO A 1 26.06 -1.96 -14.47
CA PRO A 1 24.81 -2.63 -14.16
C PRO A 1 24.15 -1.91 -12.98
N ASN A 2 22.86 -1.57 -13.13
CA ASN A 2 22.12 -0.91 -12.06
C ASN A 2 21.79 -1.96 -10.97
N PRO A 3 22.28 -1.83 -9.72
CA PRO A 3 22.06 -2.82 -8.65
C PRO A 3 20.58 -2.96 -8.29
N PHE A 4 19.76 -1.93 -8.51
CA PHE A 4 18.32 -1.95 -8.30
C PHE A 4 17.60 -2.99 -9.18
N ARG A 5 18.17 -3.29 -10.36
CA ARG A 5 17.67 -4.27 -11.33
C ARG A 5 18.55 -5.51 -11.44
N ALA A 6 19.43 -5.76 -10.47
CA ALA A 6 20.44 -6.82 -10.58
C ALA A 6 19.88 -8.24 -10.71
N ARG A 7 18.65 -8.48 -10.23
CA ARG A 7 17.95 -9.76 -10.39
C ARG A 7 17.36 -9.98 -11.78
N GLU A 8 17.23 -8.90 -12.58
CA GLU A 8 16.52 -8.90 -13.87
C GLU A 8 17.51 -8.64 -15.01
N ARG A 9 18.26 -9.66 -15.42
CA ARG A 9 19.34 -9.52 -16.41
C ARG A 9 18.87 -9.41 -17.88
N SER A 10 17.64 -9.80 -18.20
CA SER A 10 17.25 -10.02 -19.60
C SER A 10 16.14 -9.12 -20.14
N GLN A 11 15.34 -8.48 -19.31
CA GLN A 11 14.22 -7.64 -19.77
C GLN A 11 13.97 -6.47 -18.83
N LYS A 12 13.55 -5.32 -19.38
CA LYS A 12 13.06 -4.18 -18.63
C LYS A 12 11.64 -4.49 -18.15
N LYS A 13 11.51 -4.96 -16.90
CA LYS A 13 10.21 -5.17 -16.26
C LYS A 13 9.76 -3.89 -15.54
N PRO A 14 8.47 -3.57 -15.56
CA PRO A 14 7.97 -2.49 -14.73
C PRO A 14 8.17 -2.82 -13.24
N VAL A 15 8.49 -1.80 -12.46
CA VAL A 15 8.75 -1.91 -11.03
C VAL A 15 7.54 -1.39 -10.27
N ILE A 16 7.04 -2.18 -9.33
CA ILE A 16 5.98 -1.79 -8.41
C ILE A 16 6.46 -1.86 -6.97
N LEU A 17 6.33 -0.75 -6.25
CA LEU A 17 6.52 -0.67 -4.81
C LEU A 17 5.16 -0.85 -4.12
N VAL A 18 5.01 -1.92 -3.37
CA VAL A 18 3.82 -2.17 -2.56
C VAL A 18 4.12 -1.79 -1.12
N VAL A 19 3.29 -0.91 -0.54
CA VAL A 19 3.42 -0.46 0.84
C VAL A 19 2.18 -0.90 1.63
N ASP A 20 2.39 -1.57 2.76
CA ASP A 20 1.33 -1.96 3.69
C ASP A 20 1.80 -1.80 5.14
N HIS A 21 0.97 -2.07 6.10
CA HIS A 21 1.24 -1.94 7.53
C HIS A 21 2.43 -2.81 7.98
N TYR A 22 2.42 -4.09 7.59
CA TYR A 22 3.44 -5.09 7.93
C TYR A 22 3.52 -6.16 6.83
N VAL A 23 4.50 -7.05 6.93
CA VAL A 23 4.59 -8.22 6.05
C VAL A 23 3.31 -9.06 6.19
N PRO A 24 2.59 -9.36 5.08
CA PRO A 24 1.27 -9.98 5.16
C PRO A 24 1.33 -11.39 5.77
N THR A 25 0.70 -11.54 6.92
CA THR A 25 0.50 -12.81 7.61
C THR A 25 -0.72 -13.54 7.05
N PHE A 26 -0.61 -14.00 5.81
CA PHE A 26 -1.69 -14.38 4.89
C PHE A 26 -2.59 -15.54 5.36
N ASP A 27 -2.23 -16.21 6.43
CA ASP A 27 -3.00 -17.28 7.09
C ASP A 27 -3.73 -16.81 8.36
N LYS A 28 -3.49 -15.55 8.80
CA LYS A 28 -4.03 -15.04 10.06
C LYS A 28 -5.20 -14.09 9.90
N ASP A 29 -5.22 -13.28 8.83
CA ASP A 29 -6.28 -12.30 8.60
C ASP A 29 -6.60 -12.09 7.13
N ALA A 30 -7.83 -11.60 6.85
CA ALA A 30 -8.33 -11.40 5.49
C ALA A 30 -7.57 -10.31 4.72
N GLY A 31 -7.17 -9.22 5.38
CA GLY A 31 -6.42 -8.14 4.75
C GLY A 31 -5.05 -8.58 4.30
N SER A 32 -4.31 -9.29 5.16
CA SER A 32 -3.02 -9.91 4.83
C SER A 32 -3.14 -10.92 3.70
N LYS A 33 -4.20 -11.74 3.70
CA LYS A 33 -4.49 -12.68 2.61
C LYS A 33 -4.69 -11.95 1.28
N THR A 34 -5.42 -10.85 1.30
CA THR A 34 -5.66 -10.02 0.11
C THR A 34 -4.35 -9.41 -0.40
N THR A 35 -3.56 -8.78 0.46
CA THR A 35 -2.25 -8.21 0.08
C THR A 35 -1.33 -9.29 -0.51
N TYR A 36 -1.27 -10.48 0.09
CA TYR A 36 -0.50 -11.61 -0.43
C TYR A 36 -0.94 -12.02 -1.85
N GLN A 37 -2.26 -12.07 -2.11
CA GLN A 37 -2.78 -12.41 -3.42
C GLN A 37 -2.42 -11.35 -4.48
N TYR A 38 -2.45 -10.07 -4.14
CA TYR A 38 -2.00 -8.99 -5.02
C TYR A 38 -0.51 -9.09 -5.32
N LEU A 39 0.34 -9.34 -4.31
CA LEU A 39 1.78 -9.54 -4.53
C LEU A 39 2.04 -10.70 -5.49
N LYS A 40 1.34 -11.83 -5.30
CA LYS A 40 1.41 -12.99 -6.20
C LYS A 40 0.94 -12.66 -7.61
N MET A 41 -0.12 -11.87 -7.74
CA MET A 41 -0.62 -11.41 -9.04
C MET A 41 0.41 -10.53 -9.74
N PHE A 42 0.99 -9.54 -9.07
CA PHE A 42 1.99 -8.66 -9.68
C PHE A 42 3.23 -9.42 -10.16
N VAL A 43 3.71 -10.39 -9.38
CA VAL A 43 4.81 -11.27 -9.81
C VAL A 43 4.42 -12.05 -11.07
N LYS A 44 3.20 -12.63 -11.11
CA LYS A 44 2.71 -13.37 -12.29
C LYS A 44 2.53 -12.47 -13.52
N MET A 45 2.16 -11.21 -13.34
CA MET A 45 2.07 -10.21 -14.39
C MET A 45 3.44 -9.74 -14.90
N GLY A 46 4.53 -10.21 -14.30
CA GLY A 46 5.89 -9.91 -14.73
C GLY A 46 6.47 -8.62 -14.13
N TYR A 47 5.88 -8.06 -13.09
CA TYR A 47 6.47 -6.93 -12.37
C TYR A 47 7.69 -7.34 -11.54
N SER A 48 8.66 -6.42 -11.42
CA SER A 48 9.65 -6.46 -10.34
C SER A 48 9.00 -5.87 -9.10
N VAL A 49 8.65 -6.74 -8.14
CA VAL A 49 7.86 -6.36 -6.97
C VAL A 49 8.78 -6.07 -5.78
N LYS A 50 8.66 -4.87 -5.23
CA LYS A 50 9.28 -4.47 -3.96
C LYS A 50 8.18 -4.27 -2.93
N PHE A 51 8.36 -4.83 -1.74
CA PHE A 51 7.41 -4.72 -0.64
C PHE A 51 8.03 -3.99 0.54
N LEU A 52 7.30 -3.03 1.08
CA LEU A 52 7.63 -2.28 2.28
C LEU A 52 6.52 -2.44 3.32
N GLY A 53 6.81 -3.12 4.43
CA GLY A 53 6.00 -3.00 5.65
C GLY A 53 6.37 -1.73 6.40
N ASP A 54 5.39 -0.90 6.74
CA ASP A 54 5.62 0.40 7.43
C ASP A 54 6.26 0.23 8.83
N ASN A 55 6.21 -0.98 9.38
CA ASN A 55 6.92 -1.36 10.62
C ASN A 55 8.40 -1.72 10.39
N PHE A 56 8.84 -1.86 9.15
CA PHE A 56 10.20 -2.22 8.73
C PHE A 56 10.73 -3.55 9.30
N LEU A 57 9.83 -4.45 9.70
CA LEU A 57 10.21 -5.74 10.28
C LEU A 57 10.30 -6.83 9.21
N HIS A 58 11.21 -7.76 9.46
CA HIS A 58 11.26 -9.05 8.78
C HIS A 58 10.51 -10.06 9.63
N GLU A 59 9.54 -10.77 9.06
CA GLU A 59 8.64 -11.64 9.81
C GLU A 59 8.57 -13.03 9.21
N GLU A 60 9.12 -14.01 9.94
CA GLU A 60 9.10 -15.40 9.50
C GLU A 60 7.78 -16.09 9.86
N PRO A 61 7.33 -17.04 9.03
CA PRO A 61 7.91 -17.50 7.75
C PRO A 61 7.47 -16.66 6.54
N TYR A 62 6.73 -15.59 6.74
CA TYR A 62 6.05 -14.82 5.69
C TYR A 62 7.02 -14.08 4.79
N SER A 63 8.03 -13.45 5.36
CA SER A 63 9.09 -12.77 4.59
C SER A 63 9.84 -13.72 3.67
N THR A 64 10.27 -14.86 4.19
CA THR A 64 10.93 -15.88 3.38
C THR A 64 10.02 -16.40 2.27
N THR A 65 8.73 -16.61 2.53
CA THR A 65 7.76 -17.04 1.52
C THR A 65 7.64 -16.02 0.38
N LEU A 66 7.55 -14.72 0.70
CA LEU A 66 7.49 -13.66 -0.30
C LEU A 66 8.79 -13.56 -1.11
N GLN A 67 9.94 -13.67 -0.45
CA GLN A 67 11.25 -13.64 -1.13
C GLN A 67 11.43 -14.81 -2.09
N GLN A 68 10.99 -16.01 -1.70
CA GLN A 68 11.00 -17.19 -2.57
C GLN A 68 10.07 -17.02 -3.78
N MET A 69 8.98 -16.28 -3.65
CA MET A 69 8.07 -15.93 -4.74
C MET A 69 8.66 -14.87 -5.69
N GLY A 70 9.76 -14.22 -5.32
CA GLY A 70 10.44 -13.18 -6.13
C GLY A 70 10.14 -11.74 -5.69
N VAL A 71 9.51 -11.54 -4.55
CA VAL A 71 9.29 -10.21 -3.96
C VAL A 71 10.54 -9.79 -3.19
N GLU A 72 11.04 -8.59 -3.44
CA GLU A 72 12.10 -7.96 -2.64
C GLU A 72 11.47 -7.21 -1.46
N ILE A 73 11.83 -7.61 -0.23
CA ILE A 73 11.31 -6.97 0.98
C ILE A 73 12.32 -5.92 1.46
N LEU A 74 11.84 -4.70 1.67
CA LEU A 74 12.60 -3.58 2.22
C LEU A 74 12.38 -3.54 3.74
N TYR A 75 13.38 -3.95 4.52
CA TYR A 75 13.26 -4.07 5.98
C TYR A 75 14.54 -3.69 6.71
N GLY A 76 14.42 -3.51 8.00
CA GLY A 76 15.52 -3.24 8.91
C GLY A 76 15.81 -1.76 9.16
N PRO A 77 16.70 -1.48 10.14
CA PRO A 77 16.96 -0.12 10.60
C PRO A 77 17.45 0.84 9.52
N GLY A 78 18.18 0.33 8.52
CA GLY A 78 18.67 1.13 7.40
C GLY A 78 17.54 1.69 6.53
N TYR A 79 16.52 0.88 6.23
CA TYR A 79 15.35 1.35 5.51
C TYR A 79 14.46 2.22 6.38
N GLN A 80 14.29 1.88 7.66
CA GLN A 80 13.50 2.69 8.58
C GLN A 80 14.04 4.12 8.71
N ALA A 81 15.34 4.29 8.81
CA ALA A 81 15.99 5.60 8.91
C ALA A 81 16.07 6.34 7.58
N GLY A 82 16.19 5.60 6.46
CA GLY A 82 16.56 6.16 5.14
C GLY A 82 15.54 5.96 4.03
N ILE A 83 14.26 5.63 4.33
CA ILE A 83 13.28 5.30 3.28
C ILE A 83 13.03 6.44 2.29
N TRP A 84 13.03 7.68 2.77
CA TRP A 84 12.81 8.85 1.92
C TRP A 84 13.98 9.13 0.98
N ASP A 85 15.19 8.95 1.46
CA ASP A 85 16.42 9.05 0.65
C ASP A 85 16.45 7.90 -0.38
N TRP A 86 16.05 6.70 0.03
CA TRP A 86 15.97 5.56 -0.86
C TRP A 86 14.93 5.78 -1.97
N LEU A 87 13.74 6.29 -1.64
CA LEU A 87 12.71 6.65 -2.63
C LEU A 87 13.21 7.72 -3.59
N THR A 88 13.84 8.77 -3.08
CA THR A 88 14.41 9.85 -3.89
C THR A 88 15.47 9.34 -4.86
N LYS A 89 16.35 8.45 -4.39
CA LYS A 89 17.44 7.88 -5.17
C LYS A 89 16.96 6.92 -6.27
N ASN A 90 15.85 6.23 -6.03
CA ASN A 90 15.34 5.20 -6.92
C ASN A 90 14.05 5.60 -7.67
N LYS A 91 13.62 6.85 -7.57
CA LYS A 91 12.34 7.35 -8.12
C LYS A 91 12.16 7.11 -9.62
N ASP A 92 13.24 7.15 -10.39
CA ASP A 92 13.20 6.98 -11.85
C ASP A 92 13.18 5.49 -12.27
N GLU A 93 13.35 4.59 -11.31
CA GLU A 93 13.31 3.14 -11.51
C GLU A 93 12.00 2.51 -11.09
N ILE A 94 11.13 3.25 -10.36
CA ILE A 94 9.84 2.78 -9.86
C ILE A 94 8.74 3.37 -10.73
N ASP A 95 7.94 2.50 -11.35
CA ASP A 95 6.84 2.90 -12.23
C ASP A 95 5.55 3.13 -11.43
N PHE A 96 5.29 2.29 -10.42
CA PHE A 96 4.05 2.31 -9.64
C PHE A 96 4.32 2.21 -8.13
N ALA A 97 3.48 2.89 -7.34
CA ALA A 97 3.37 2.69 -5.90
C ALA A 97 1.95 2.22 -5.57
N TYR A 98 1.83 1.00 -5.05
CA TYR A 98 0.57 0.42 -4.59
C TYR A 98 0.48 0.59 -3.07
N LEU A 99 -0.32 1.58 -2.65
CA LEU A 99 -0.44 1.99 -1.25
C LEU A 99 -1.69 1.39 -0.64
N ASN A 100 -1.50 0.57 0.38
CA ASN A 100 -2.59 -0.07 1.11
C ASN A 100 -2.98 0.74 2.34
N ARG A 101 -4.25 0.68 2.71
CA ARG A 101 -4.84 1.21 3.95
C ARG A 101 -4.66 2.73 4.12
N PRO A 102 -5.70 3.47 4.50
CA PRO A 102 -5.63 4.94 4.54
C PRO A 102 -4.57 5.45 5.52
N HIS A 103 -4.44 4.84 6.72
CA HIS A 103 -3.47 5.25 7.73
C HIS A 103 -2.00 4.99 7.34
N ILE A 104 -1.74 4.12 6.37
CA ILE A 104 -0.42 3.89 5.80
C ILE A 104 -0.23 4.78 4.57
N ALA A 105 -1.18 4.74 3.63
CA ALA A 105 -1.10 5.46 2.37
C ALA A 105 -0.85 6.97 2.56
N ILE A 106 -1.51 7.58 3.55
CA ILE A 106 -1.38 9.02 3.84
C ILE A 106 0.05 9.44 4.21
N LYS A 107 0.86 8.54 4.78
CA LYS A 107 2.26 8.82 5.12
C LYS A 107 3.16 8.98 3.89
N TYR A 108 2.84 8.27 2.82
CA TYR A 108 3.69 8.15 1.62
C TYR A 108 3.21 8.97 0.44
N VAL A 109 1.89 9.16 0.29
CA VAL A 109 1.31 9.73 -0.93
C VAL A 109 1.85 11.12 -1.26
N ASP A 110 1.93 12.01 -0.28
CA ASP A 110 2.37 13.39 -0.49
C ASP A 110 3.83 13.48 -0.91
N PHE A 111 4.69 12.67 -0.27
CA PHE A 111 6.09 12.60 -0.66
C PHE A 111 6.25 12.09 -2.09
N ILE A 112 5.56 11.00 -2.44
CA ILE A 112 5.63 10.39 -3.78
C ILE A 112 5.13 11.38 -4.83
N LYS A 113 3.98 12.00 -4.62
CA LYS A 113 3.40 12.97 -5.56
C LYS A 113 4.25 14.20 -5.75
N LYS A 114 4.87 14.71 -4.69
CA LYS A 114 5.68 15.94 -4.72
C LYS A 114 7.06 15.73 -5.33
N ASN A 115 7.68 14.58 -5.11
CA ASN A 115 9.10 14.38 -5.38
C ASN A 115 9.38 13.39 -6.51
N THR A 116 8.36 12.75 -7.06
CA THR A 116 8.51 11.68 -8.07
C THR A 116 7.45 11.75 -9.16
N ASN A 117 7.64 10.98 -10.24
CA ASN A 117 6.65 10.73 -11.28
C ASN A 117 5.97 9.35 -11.12
N ILE A 118 6.15 8.69 -9.99
CA ILE A 118 5.58 7.37 -9.71
C ILE A 118 4.05 7.44 -9.70
N LYS A 119 3.39 6.54 -10.43
CA LYS A 119 1.93 6.46 -10.45
C LYS A 119 1.42 5.79 -9.19
N VAL A 120 0.62 6.51 -8.41
CA VAL A 120 0.04 5.98 -7.17
C VAL A 120 -1.24 5.23 -7.48
N ILE A 121 -1.32 4.00 -6.98
CA ILE A 121 -2.52 3.17 -6.92
C ILE A 121 -2.87 3.03 -5.45
N TYR A 122 -4.08 3.41 -5.06
CA TYR A 122 -4.54 3.31 -3.67
C TYR A 122 -5.53 2.16 -3.51
N TYR A 123 -5.34 1.34 -2.47
CA TYR A 123 -6.24 0.28 -2.09
C TYR A 123 -6.71 0.47 -0.64
N GLY A 124 -8.00 0.83 -0.47
CA GLY A 124 -8.56 1.21 0.82
C GLY A 124 -8.79 0.04 1.78
N HIS A 125 -8.98 -1.16 1.29
CA HIS A 125 -9.47 -2.38 1.97
C HIS A 125 -10.94 -2.28 2.40
N ASP A 126 -11.30 -1.25 3.14
CA ASP A 126 -12.66 -0.84 3.54
C ASP A 126 -12.73 0.67 3.66
N LEU A 127 -13.93 1.23 3.60
CA LEU A 127 -14.16 2.64 3.88
C LEU A 127 -14.23 2.86 5.39
N HIS A 128 -13.16 3.39 5.97
CA HIS A 128 -13.08 3.66 7.40
C HIS A 128 -14.16 4.66 7.82
N PHE A 129 -14.37 5.73 7.02
CA PHE A 129 -15.40 6.72 7.36
C PHE A 129 -16.80 6.10 7.41
N LEU A 130 -17.11 5.19 6.48
CA LEU A 130 -18.43 4.56 6.42
C LEU A 130 -18.63 3.59 7.59
N ARG A 131 -17.60 2.86 7.98
CA ARG A 131 -17.62 1.98 9.15
C ARG A 131 -17.89 2.76 10.44
N GLU A 132 -17.13 3.82 10.67
CA GLU A 132 -17.31 4.67 11.86
C GLU A 132 -18.66 5.41 11.86
N TYR A 133 -19.16 5.81 10.67
CA TYR A 133 -20.46 6.42 10.56
C TYR A 133 -21.59 5.46 10.91
N ARG A 134 -21.54 4.22 10.42
CA ARG A 134 -22.53 3.18 10.76
C ARG A 134 -22.52 2.86 12.26
N GLU A 135 -21.35 2.85 12.88
CA GLU A 135 -21.25 2.66 14.34
C GLU A 135 -21.88 3.84 15.09
N TYR A 136 -21.68 5.08 14.61
CA TYR A 136 -22.38 6.25 15.15
C TYR A 136 -23.91 6.12 15.01
N GLU A 137 -24.42 5.70 13.86
CA GLU A 137 -25.87 5.53 13.67
C GLU A 137 -26.47 4.49 14.63
N LEU A 138 -25.73 3.45 14.98
CA LEU A 138 -26.17 2.42 15.91
C LEU A 138 -26.07 2.81 17.39
N THR A 139 -25.05 3.58 17.75
CA THR A 139 -24.71 3.85 19.16
C THR A 139 -25.05 5.26 19.62
N GLY A 140 -25.17 6.22 18.69
CA GLY A 140 -25.29 7.64 18.98
C GLY A 140 -23.98 8.27 19.52
N ASP A 141 -22.86 7.54 19.50
CA ASP A 141 -21.58 8.06 20.03
C ASP A 141 -20.99 9.12 19.10
N ILE A 142 -21.01 10.36 19.58
CA ILE A 142 -20.49 11.53 18.86
C ILE A 142 -18.98 11.42 18.54
N LYS A 143 -18.23 10.60 19.28
CA LYS A 143 -16.82 10.34 18.96
C LYS A 143 -16.70 9.59 17.64
N LYS A 144 -17.58 8.60 17.42
CA LYS A 144 -17.62 7.84 16.16
C LYS A 144 -17.95 8.72 14.96
N LYS A 145 -18.84 9.70 15.14
CA LYS A 145 -19.09 10.69 14.09
C LYS A 145 -17.85 11.51 13.75
N ARG A 146 -17.12 11.99 14.77
CA ARG A 146 -15.87 12.76 14.54
C ARG A 146 -14.78 11.90 13.88
N GLU A 147 -14.66 10.64 14.27
CA GLU A 147 -13.76 9.68 13.64
C GLU A 147 -14.14 9.45 12.18
N SER A 148 -15.43 9.32 11.88
CA SER A 148 -15.94 9.23 10.51
C SER A 148 -15.57 10.46 9.69
N ASP A 149 -15.84 11.67 10.19
CA ASP A 149 -15.52 12.92 9.49
C ASP A 149 -14.00 13.05 9.22
N TYR A 150 -13.17 12.65 10.17
CA TYR A 150 -11.72 12.59 10.04
C TYR A 150 -11.29 11.62 8.92
N TRP A 151 -11.78 10.37 8.98
CA TRP A 151 -11.44 9.37 7.97
C TRP A 151 -11.96 9.74 6.57
N LYS A 152 -13.14 10.36 6.50
CA LYS A 152 -13.68 10.86 5.23
C LYS A 152 -12.69 11.83 4.58
N SER A 153 -12.16 12.78 5.33
CA SER A 153 -11.18 13.75 4.82
C SER A 153 -9.89 13.09 4.31
N ILE A 154 -9.40 12.08 5.03
CA ILE A 154 -8.18 11.33 4.65
C ILE A 154 -8.42 10.50 3.40
N GLU A 155 -9.48 9.70 3.36
CA GLU A 155 -9.77 8.77 2.26
C GLU A 155 -10.06 9.53 0.96
N PHE A 156 -10.83 10.62 1.02
CA PHE A 156 -11.08 11.44 -0.16
C PHE A 156 -9.81 12.14 -0.66
N SER A 157 -8.96 12.64 0.23
CA SER A 157 -7.66 13.20 -0.15
C SER A 157 -6.75 12.16 -0.82
N LEU A 158 -6.78 10.90 -0.37
CA LEU A 158 -6.04 9.81 -1.01
C LEU A 158 -6.57 9.49 -2.41
N MET A 159 -7.90 9.45 -2.57
CA MET A 159 -8.54 9.22 -3.87
C MET A 159 -8.19 10.32 -4.88
N GLU A 160 -8.20 11.58 -4.47
CA GLU A 160 -7.81 12.71 -5.32
C GLU A 160 -6.33 12.65 -5.77
N LYS A 161 -5.46 12.15 -4.90
CA LYS A 161 -4.01 12.07 -5.17
C LYS A 161 -3.63 10.83 -5.96
N ALA A 162 -4.37 9.76 -5.86
CA ALA A 162 -4.11 8.51 -6.57
C ALA A 162 -4.47 8.62 -8.06
N ALA A 163 -3.74 7.89 -8.91
CA ALA A 163 -4.12 7.73 -10.31
C ALA A 163 -5.32 6.79 -10.45
N VAL A 164 -5.41 5.80 -9.55
CA VAL A 164 -6.51 4.85 -9.46
C VAL A 164 -6.72 4.49 -7.98
N SER A 165 -7.98 4.35 -7.57
CA SER A 165 -8.35 3.85 -6.25
C SER A 165 -9.22 2.61 -6.39
N TYR A 166 -8.99 1.62 -5.52
CA TYR A 166 -9.74 0.36 -5.50
C TYR A 166 -10.35 0.11 -4.13
N TYR A 167 -11.58 -0.38 -4.15
CA TYR A 167 -12.30 -0.91 -2.99
C TYR A 167 -12.88 -2.28 -3.32
N PRO A 168 -13.06 -3.18 -2.32
CA PRO A 168 -13.44 -4.57 -2.59
C PRO A 168 -14.92 -4.79 -2.90
N SER A 169 -15.80 -3.78 -2.71
CA SER A 169 -17.23 -3.95 -2.92
C SER A 169 -17.91 -2.75 -3.58
N TYR A 170 -18.99 -3.01 -4.32
CA TYR A 170 -19.84 -1.98 -4.94
C TYR A 170 -20.54 -1.08 -3.90
N VAL A 171 -20.78 -1.58 -2.68
CA VAL A 171 -21.38 -0.78 -1.60
C VAL A 171 -20.48 0.36 -1.20
N GLU A 172 -19.17 0.15 -1.22
CA GLU A 172 -18.18 1.17 -0.93
C GLU A 172 -18.04 2.16 -2.10
N GLU A 173 -18.09 1.66 -3.33
CA GLU A 173 -18.09 2.50 -4.52
C GLU A 173 -19.31 3.44 -4.55
N GLU A 174 -20.51 2.93 -4.30
CA GLU A 174 -21.75 3.72 -4.19
C GLU A 174 -21.65 4.79 -3.09
N ALA A 175 -21.07 4.44 -1.92
CA ALA A 175 -20.91 5.38 -0.82
C ALA A 175 -19.90 6.51 -1.08
N ILE A 176 -18.96 6.31 -2.02
CA ILE A 176 -18.02 7.36 -2.45
C ILE A 176 -18.70 8.35 -3.38
N HIS A 177 -19.66 7.89 -4.19
CA HIS A 177 -20.36 8.70 -5.18
C HIS A 177 -21.62 9.38 -4.64
N ALA A 178 -22.07 9.03 -3.43
CA ALA A 178 -23.22 9.65 -2.75
C ALA A 178 -22.85 10.94 -2.01
#